data_21445a5c160384ffad95bfa4a355508e
#
_entry.id   21445a5c160384ffad95bfa4a355508e
#
_cell.length_a   1.000
_cell.length_b   1.000
_cell.length_c   1.000
_cell.angle_alpha   90.00
_cell.angle_beta   90.00
_cell.angle_gamma   90.00
#
_symmetry.space_group_name_H-M   'P 1'
#
loop_
_entity.id
_entity.type
_entity.pdbx_description
1 polymer ?
#
loop_
_entity_poly.entity_id
_entity_poly.type
_entity_poly.pdbx_seq_one_letter_code
_entity_poly.pdbx_strand_id
1 'polypeptide(L)'
;MGWTSYAINTTATTDEVLRREFTQAGTDGSRWEITDTATIGATWYAISKRTDPTGAAHYSGLVCLTERRKQRNGLTEFFYKDMSEDCGPHAYACPARILDQLDKLAPNPPGYAAGWRQACRDHAANKRAKAKARAKQKAESLAKIERFISDRFLSVNLGA
;
A
#
# COMPACT_ATOMS: atom_id res chain seq x y z
N MET A 1 -17.09 -4.27 -10.52
CA MET A 1 -16.14 -3.14 -10.70
C MET A 1 -15.36 -3.33 -11.98
N GLY A 2 -15.29 -2.31 -12.82
CA GLY A 2 -14.57 -2.35 -14.10
C GLY A 2 -13.11 -1.95 -13.96
N TRP A 3 -12.30 -2.35 -14.95
CA TRP A 3 -10.96 -1.81 -15.12
C TRP A 3 -11.04 -0.53 -15.95
N THR A 4 -10.32 0.50 -15.53
CA THR A 4 -10.12 1.71 -16.34
C THR A 4 -8.68 1.74 -16.81
N SER A 5 -8.47 2.13 -18.06
CA SER A 5 -7.13 2.17 -18.66
C SER A 5 -6.82 3.57 -19.20
N TYR A 6 -5.54 3.92 -19.17
CA TYR A 6 -5.00 5.13 -19.77
C TYR A 6 -3.81 4.78 -20.66
N ALA A 7 -3.77 5.38 -21.83
CA ALA A 7 -2.59 5.41 -22.67
C ALA A 7 -1.88 6.75 -22.43
N ILE A 8 -0.67 6.69 -21.89
CA ILE A 8 0.11 7.90 -21.56
C ILE A 8 1.53 7.83 -22.10
N ASN A 9 2.20 8.98 -22.13
CA ASN A 9 3.62 9.05 -22.44
C ASN A 9 4.42 8.22 -21.39
N THR A 10 5.48 7.55 -21.84
CA THR A 10 6.35 6.72 -20.99
C THR A 10 7.06 7.47 -19.86
N THR A 11 7.13 8.80 -19.93
CA THR A 11 7.73 9.67 -18.91
C THR A 11 6.79 9.96 -17.74
N ALA A 12 5.46 9.82 -17.92
CA ALA A 12 4.51 10.04 -16.84
C ALA A 12 4.56 8.93 -15.81
N THR A 13 4.41 9.27 -14.53
CA THR A 13 4.34 8.30 -13.44
C THR A 13 2.90 7.87 -13.18
N THR A 14 2.75 6.69 -12.56
CA THR A 14 1.42 6.22 -12.13
C THR A 14 0.75 7.21 -11.17
N ASP A 15 1.52 7.82 -10.25
CA ASP A 15 1.00 8.80 -9.29
C ASP A 15 0.44 10.04 -10.00
N GLU A 16 1.17 10.59 -10.98
CA GLU A 16 0.72 11.75 -11.76
C GLU A 16 -0.58 11.47 -12.51
N VAL A 17 -0.66 10.30 -13.16
CA VAL A 17 -1.85 9.89 -13.90
C VAL A 17 -3.05 9.76 -13.00
N LEU A 18 -2.91 9.03 -11.89
CA LEU A 18 -4.01 8.76 -10.98
C LEU A 18 -4.46 10.00 -10.21
N ARG A 19 -3.54 10.88 -9.79
CA ARG A 19 -3.89 12.17 -9.21
C ARG A 19 -4.73 13.01 -10.16
N ARG A 20 -4.33 13.10 -11.41
CA ARG A 20 -5.09 13.85 -12.43
C ARG A 20 -6.47 13.27 -12.65
N GLU A 21 -6.57 11.94 -12.73
CA GLU A 21 -7.82 11.25 -13.00
C GLU A 21 -8.84 11.38 -11.87
N PHE A 22 -8.36 11.29 -10.63
CA PHE A 22 -9.23 11.41 -9.45
C PHE A 22 -9.42 12.86 -8.95
N THR A 23 -8.85 13.85 -9.67
CA THR A 23 -9.09 15.27 -9.41
C THR A 23 -10.11 15.78 -10.40
N GLN A 24 -11.34 16.00 -9.97
CA GLN A 24 -12.45 16.37 -10.87
C GLN A 24 -13.49 17.23 -10.15
N ALA A 25 -14.26 17.95 -10.96
CA ALA A 25 -15.44 18.68 -10.51
C ALA A 25 -16.70 17.87 -10.84
N GLY A 26 -17.60 17.75 -9.88
CA GLY A 26 -18.90 17.15 -10.09
C GLY A 26 -19.89 18.12 -10.72
N THR A 27 -20.89 17.60 -11.39
CA THR A 27 -21.98 18.38 -11.98
C THR A 27 -22.89 19.02 -10.92
N ASP A 28 -22.83 18.52 -9.69
CA ASP A 28 -23.53 19.04 -8.51
C ASP A 28 -22.77 20.17 -7.81
N GLY A 29 -21.63 20.62 -8.35
CA GLY A 29 -20.75 21.62 -7.73
C GLY A 29 -19.77 21.05 -6.69
N SER A 30 -19.79 19.75 -6.44
CA SER A 30 -18.76 19.08 -5.63
C SER A 30 -17.41 19.07 -6.34
N ARG A 31 -16.33 19.02 -5.57
CA ARG A 31 -14.97 18.91 -6.08
C ARG A 31 -14.23 17.79 -5.36
N TRP A 32 -13.57 16.93 -6.13
CA TRP A 32 -12.67 15.90 -5.63
C TRP A 32 -11.23 16.27 -5.89
N GLU A 33 -10.38 16.06 -4.92
CA GLU A 33 -8.94 16.25 -5.02
C GLU A 33 -8.17 15.18 -4.23
N ILE A 34 -6.96 14.86 -4.67
CA ILE A 34 -6.07 13.94 -3.98
C ILE A 34 -5.12 14.74 -3.12
N THR A 35 -5.17 14.51 -1.80
CA THR A 35 -4.38 15.28 -0.83
C THR A 35 -3.07 14.59 -0.46
N ASP A 36 -3.03 13.26 -0.39
CA ASP A 36 -1.82 12.48 -0.10
C ASP A 36 -1.84 11.15 -0.83
N THR A 37 -0.66 10.60 -1.13
CA THR A 37 -0.52 9.34 -1.85
C THR A 37 0.66 8.52 -1.38
N ALA A 38 0.58 7.20 -1.61
CA ALA A 38 1.68 6.27 -1.46
C ALA A 38 1.55 5.11 -2.44
N THR A 39 2.66 4.59 -2.93
CA THR A 39 2.68 3.41 -3.79
C THR A 39 3.50 2.30 -3.15
N ILE A 40 2.93 1.10 -3.09
CA ILE A 40 3.62 -0.11 -2.64
C ILE A 40 3.42 -1.19 -3.70
N GLY A 41 4.51 -1.54 -4.39
CA GLY A 41 4.44 -2.46 -5.52
C GLY A 41 3.51 -1.92 -6.61
N ALA A 42 2.51 -2.71 -6.99
CA ALA A 42 1.49 -2.33 -7.97
C ALA A 42 0.23 -1.70 -7.32
N THR A 43 0.28 -1.35 -6.04
CA THR A 43 -0.88 -0.77 -5.34
C THR A 43 -0.61 0.69 -5.00
N TRP A 44 -1.50 1.55 -5.46
CA TRP A 44 -1.52 2.97 -5.17
C TRP A 44 -2.58 3.26 -4.12
N TYR A 45 -2.20 3.98 -3.08
CA TYR A 45 -3.04 4.42 -1.97
C TYR A 45 -3.12 5.93 -1.98
N ALA A 46 -4.30 6.48 -1.74
CA ALA A 46 -4.49 7.92 -1.69
C ALA A 46 -5.51 8.32 -0.63
N ILE A 47 -5.46 9.59 -0.25
CA ILE A 47 -6.51 10.26 0.49
C ILE A 47 -7.26 11.15 -0.50
N SER A 48 -8.52 10.82 -0.75
CA SER A 48 -9.44 11.62 -1.53
C SER A 48 -10.19 12.57 -0.60
N LYS A 49 -10.22 13.84 -0.97
CA LYS A 49 -11.03 14.88 -0.33
C LYS A 49 -12.14 15.28 -1.29
N ARG A 50 -13.39 15.12 -0.89
CA ARG A 50 -14.54 15.69 -1.56
C ARG A 50 -14.96 16.95 -0.80
N THR A 51 -15.03 18.08 -1.50
CA THR A 51 -15.64 19.31 -1.00
C THR A 51 -17.02 19.41 -1.63
N ASP A 52 -18.05 19.46 -0.82
CA ASP A 52 -19.43 19.61 -1.30
C ASP A 52 -19.75 21.08 -1.66
N PRO A 53 -20.91 21.37 -2.28
CA PRO A 53 -21.30 22.74 -2.66
C PRO A 53 -21.43 23.69 -1.47
N THR A 54 -21.58 23.18 -0.25
CA THR A 54 -21.67 24.00 0.98
C THR A 54 -20.28 24.34 1.54
N GLY A 55 -19.22 23.75 0.98
CA GLY A 55 -17.83 23.91 1.44
C GLY A 55 -17.41 22.86 2.49
N ALA A 56 -18.30 21.91 2.87
CA ALA A 56 -17.93 20.86 3.79
C ALA A 56 -16.99 19.85 3.12
N ALA A 57 -15.95 19.44 3.85
CA ALA A 57 -14.93 18.52 3.37
C ALA A 57 -15.17 17.11 3.95
N HIS A 58 -15.13 16.10 3.07
CA HIS A 58 -15.25 14.70 3.40
C HIS A 58 -14.00 13.96 2.91
N TYR A 59 -13.43 13.11 3.75
CA TYR A 59 -12.20 12.38 3.43
C TYR A 59 -12.45 10.88 3.40
N SER A 60 -11.87 10.21 2.41
CA SER A 60 -11.92 8.76 2.25
C SER A 60 -10.62 8.21 1.72
N GLY A 61 -10.31 6.96 2.00
CA GLY A 61 -9.21 6.23 1.40
C GLY A 61 -9.58 5.75 0.00
N LEU A 62 -8.67 5.93 -0.92
CA LEU A 62 -8.76 5.41 -2.28
C LEU A 62 -7.62 4.44 -2.51
N VAL A 63 -7.95 3.27 -3.04
CA VAL A 63 -6.98 2.21 -3.34
C VAL A 63 -7.14 1.78 -4.77
N CYS A 64 -6.04 1.80 -5.53
CA CYS A 64 -6.03 1.32 -6.90
C CYS A 64 -4.95 0.25 -7.09
N LEU A 65 -5.32 -0.89 -7.64
CA LEU A 65 -4.37 -1.82 -8.25
C LEU A 65 -4.00 -1.29 -9.62
N THR A 66 -2.69 -1.19 -9.87
CA THR A 66 -2.18 -0.64 -11.12
C THR A 66 -1.39 -1.70 -11.87
N GLU A 67 -1.60 -1.76 -13.17
CA GLU A 67 -0.79 -2.54 -14.08
C GLU A 67 -0.27 -1.61 -15.19
N ARG A 68 1.01 -1.77 -15.52
CA ARG A 68 1.69 -0.96 -16.53
C ARG A 68 2.08 -1.84 -17.70
N ARG A 69 1.66 -1.47 -18.91
CA ARG A 69 2.02 -2.15 -20.16
C ARG A 69 2.63 -1.18 -21.16
N LYS A 70 3.73 -1.57 -21.76
CA LYS A 70 4.29 -0.87 -22.92
C LYS A 70 3.52 -1.27 -24.18
N GLN A 71 3.05 -0.26 -24.90
CA GLN A 71 2.46 -0.45 -26.22
C GLN A 71 3.53 -0.42 -27.32
N ARG A 72 3.18 -0.94 -28.52
CA ARG A 72 4.07 -0.96 -29.70
C ARG A 72 4.47 0.44 -30.17
N ASN A 73 3.64 1.45 -29.93
CA ASN A 73 3.89 2.85 -30.28
C ASN A 73 4.78 3.61 -29.26
N GLY A 74 5.34 2.92 -28.28
CA GLY A 74 6.19 3.51 -27.24
C GLY A 74 5.44 4.15 -26.09
N LEU A 75 4.10 4.24 -26.13
CA LEU A 75 3.29 4.71 -25.02
C LEU A 75 3.24 3.68 -23.88
N THR A 76 3.02 4.18 -22.69
CA THR A 76 2.72 3.33 -21.53
C THR A 76 1.24 3.43 -21.23
N GLU A 77 0.58 2.28 -21.19
CA GLU A 77 -0.81 2.16 -20.80
C GLU A 77 -0.86 1.73 -19.34
N PHE A 78 -1.59 2.48 -18.52
CA PHE A 78 -1.89 2.13 -17.15
C PHE A 78 -3.30 1.60 -17.06
N PHE A 79 -3.40 0.38 -16.53
CA PHE A 79 -4.68 -0.20 -16.15
C PHE A 79 -4.80 -0.07 -14.64
N TYR A 80 -5.90 0.43 -14.16
CA TYR A 80 -6.15 0.43 -12.73
C TYR A 80 -7.54 -0.11 -12.40
N LYS A 81 -7.62 -0.75 -11.26
CA LYS A 81 -8.85 -1.16 -10.63
C LYS A 81 -9.03 -0.33 -9.37
N ASP A 82 -10.07 0.48 -9.36
CA ASP A 82 -10.50 1.18 -8.15
C ASP A 82 -11.10 0.16 -7.18
N MET A 83 -10.57 0.14 -5.98
CA MET A 83 -11.00 -0.77 -4.92
C MET A 83 -11.60 -0.03 -3.72
N SER A 84 -11.33 1.25 -3.55
CA SER A 84 -11.75 2.06 -2.39
C SER A 84 -11.49 1.40 -1.03
N GLU A 85 -12.06 1.90 0.05
CA GLU A 85 -11.88 1.35 1.39
C GLU A 85 -12.71 0.07 1.66
N ASP A 86 -13.56 -0.35 0.75
CA ASP A 86 -14.49 -1.48 0.91
C ASP A 86 -14.03 -2.76 0.20
N CYS A 87 -12.86 -2.78 -0.40
CA CYS A 87 -12.42 -3.87 -1.24
C CYS A 87 -11.24 -4.66 -0.71
N GLY A 88 -11.38 -5.92 -0.70
CA GLY A 88 -10.52 -7.09 -0.84
C GLY A 88 -9.05 -7.07 -0.34
N PRO A 89 -8.43 -8.24 -0.29
CA PRO A 89 -7.16 -8.47 0.44
C PRO A 89 -5.94 -7.72 -0.11
N HIS A 90 -5.97 -7.27 -1.36
CA HIS A 90 -4.86 -6.54 -1.97
C HIS A 90 -4.69 -5.11 -1.44
N ALA A 91 -5.74 -4.56 -0.84
CA ALA A 91 -5.76 -3.21 -0.28
C ALA A 91 -5.14 -3.10 1.12
N TYR A 92 -4.69 -4.20 1.75
CA TYR A 92 -4.30 -4.21 3.16
C TYR A 92 -2.85 -3.78 3.45
N ALA A 93 -2.05 -3.51 2.44
CA ALA A 93 -0.68 -3.05 2.62
C ALA A 93 -0.55 -1.52 2.75
N CYS A 94 -1.65 -0.84 3.04
CA CYS A 94 -1.67 0.62 3.17
C CYS A 94 -0.65 1.10 4.21
N PRO A 95 0.18 2.10 3.89
CA PRO A 95 1.16 2.65 4.82
C PRO A 95 0.50 3.27 6.05
N ALA A 96 1.12 3.08 7.21
CA ALA A 96 0.63 3.64 8.47
C ALA A 96 0.39 5.15 8.38
N ARG A 97 1.26 5.92 7.71
CA ARG A 97 1.12 7.37 7.57
C ARG A 97 -0.18 7.77 6.89
N ILE A 98 -0.63 7.02 5.87
CA ILE A 98 -1.91 7.26 5.17
C ILE A 98 -3.09 6.95 6.09
N LEU A 99 -3.03 5.82 6.81
CA LEU A 99 -4.06 5.44 7.77
C LEU A 99 -4.19 6.43 8.93
N ASP A 100 -3.04 6.85 9.49
CA ASP A 100 -3.01 7.79 10.62
C ASP A 100 -3.54 9.18 10.21
N GLN A 101 -3.28 9.58 8.97
CA GLN A 101 -3.82 10.83 8.44
C GLN A 101 -5.32 10.73 8.14
N LEU A 102 -5.80 9.61 7.61
CA LEU A 102 -7.22 9.35 7.44
C LEU A 102 -7.97 9.36 8.77
N ASP A 103 -7.41 8.76 9.82
CA ASP A 103 -8.03 8.78 11.15
C ASP A 103 -8.14 10.19 11.75
N LYS A 104 -7.18 11.06 11.46
CA LYS A 104 -7.25 12.47 11.88
C LYS A 104 -8.29 13.27 11.11
N LEU A 105 -8.36 13.03 9.78
CA LEU A 105 -9.24 13.78 8.87
C LEU A 105 -10.69 13.26 8.89
N ALA A 106 -10.89 11.97 9.11
CA ALA A 106 -12.17 11.29 9.18
C ALA A 106 -12.20 10.32 10.37
N PRO A 107 -12.33 10.83 11.61
CA PRO A 107 -12.22 9.99 12.81
C PRO A 107 -13.39 9.02 13.01
N ASN A 108 -14.53 9.29 12.38
CA ASN A 108 -15.74 8.45 12.45
C ASN A 108 -16.10 7.90 11.07
N PRO A 109 -15.29 6.99 10.50
CA PRO A 109 -15.57 6.45 9.19
C PRO A 109 -16.78 5.50 9.21
N PRO A 110 -17.45 5.28 8.06
CA PRO A 110 -18.46 4.23 7.93
C PRO A 110 -17.88 2.87 8.28
N GLY A 111 -18.74 1.90 8.67
CA GLY A 111 -18.32 0.59 9.16
C GLY A 111 -17.39 -0.18 8.20
N TYR A 112 -17.63 -0.10 6.90
CA TYR A 112 -16.76 -0.73 5.90
C TYR A 112 -15.35 -0.08 5.87
N ALA A 113 -15.26 1.25 5.96
CA ALA A 113 -13.98 1.95 6.00
C ALA A 113 -13.24 1.70 7.32
N ALA A 114 -13.94 1.66 8.45
CA ALA A 114 -13.36 1.27 9.75
C ALA A 114 -12.79 -0.14 9.70
N GLY A 115 -13.55 -1.08 9.14
CA GLY A 115 -13.11 -2.48 8.95
C GLY A 115 -11.87 -2.59 8.07
N TRP A 116 -11.83 -1.87 6.95
CA TRP A 116 -10.67 -1.85 6.08
C TRP A 116 -9.43 -1.26 6.79
N ARG A 117 -9.57 -0.12 7.48
CA ARG A 117 -8.46 0.50 8.24
C ARG A 117 -7.91 -0.45 9.31
N GLN A 118 -8.80 -1.16 10.03
CA GLN A 118 -8.39 -2.16 11.01
C GLN A 118 -7.66 -3.34 10.33
N ALA A 119 -8.18 -3.86 9.24
CA ALA A 119 -7.55 -4.95 8.50
C ALA A 119 -6.15 -4.58 7.99
N CYS A 120 -5.92 -3.33 7.58
CA CYS A 120 -4.60 -2.82 7.23
C CYS A 120 -3.62 -2.85 8.42
N ARG A 121 -4.08 -2.45 9.62
CA ARG A 121 -3.27 -2.49 10.83
C ARG A 121 -2.92 -3.91 11.23
N ASP A 122 -3.88 -4.82 11.19
CA ASP A 122 -3.68 -6.24 11.50
C ASP A 122 -2.70 -6.87 10.50
N HIS A 123 -2.83 -6.56 9.21
CA HIS A 123 -1.87 -7.00 8.19
C HIS A 123 -0.45 -6.53 8.50
N ALA A 124 -0.27 -5.26 8.84
CA ALA A 124 1.02 -4.70 9.20
C ALA A 124 1.60 -5.34 10.47
N ALA A 125 0.79 -5.57 11.50
CA ALA A 125 1.18 -6.24 12.73
C ALA A 125 1.63 -7.69 12.46
N ASN A 126 0.85 -8.45 11.70
CA ASN A 126 1.17 -9.82 11.30
C ASN A 126 2.47 -9.90 10.49
N LYS A 127 2.69 -8.95 9.56
CA LYS A 127 3.94 -8.87 8.78
C LYS A 127 5.16 -8.64 9.70
N ARG A 128 5.03 -7.73 10.67
CA ARG A 128 6.10 -7.47 11.68
C ARG A 128 6.37 -8.69 12.55
N ALA A 129 5.33 -9.38 13.03
CA ALA A 129 5.47 -10.59 13.84
C ALA A 129 6.19 -11.70 13.06
N LYS A 130 5.79 -11.94 11.81
CA LYS A 130 6.45 -12.92 10.92
C LYS A 130 7.92 -12.56 10.66
N ALA A 131 8.23 -11.29 10.44
CA ALA A 131 9.61 -10.83 10.23
C ALA A 131 10.46 -11.07 11.50
N LYS A 132 9.94 -10.74 12.68
CA LYS A 132 10.60 -10.99 13.97
C LYS A 132 10.84 -12.49 14.22
N ALA A 133 9.86 -13.34 13.94
CA ALA A 133 10.00 -14.78 14.06
C ALA A 133 11.08 -15.36 13.12
N ARG A 134 11.10 -14.91 11.86
CA ARG A 134 12.15 -15.31 10.90
C ARG A 134 13.54 -14.85 11.33
N ALA A 135 13.68 -13.63 11.85
CA ALA A 135 14.94 -13.11 12.36
C ALA A 135 15.46 -13.95 13.56
N LYS A 136 14.56 -14.29 14.50
CA LYS A 136 14.87 -15.16 15.62
C LYS A 136 15.35 -16.55 15.17
N GLN A 137 14.60 -17.18 14.26
CA GLN A 137 14.96 -18.50 13.72
C GLN A 137 16.31 -18.48 13.01
N LYS A 138 16.59 -17.42 12.24
CA LYS A 138 17.91 -17.25 11.58
C LYS A 138 19.03 -17.11 12.60
N ALA A 139 18.84 -16.32 13.65
CA ALA A 139 19.84 -16.16 14.72
C ALA A 139 20.11 -17.47 15.46
N GLU A 140 19.05 -18.25 15.79
CA GLU A 140 19.18 -19.56 16.42
C GLU A 140 19.94 -20.55 15.52
N SER A 141 19.67 -20.54 14.21
CA SER A 141 20.37 -21.38 13.23
C SER A 141 21.85 -21.03 13.12
N LEU A 142 22.18 -19.74 13.10
CA LEU A 142 23.58 -19.28 13.10
C LEU A 142 24.32 -19.68 14.37
N ALA A 143 23.70 -19.50 15.55
CA ALA A 143 24.29 -19.90 16.82
C ALA A 143 24.54 -21.41 16.91
N LYS A 144 23.66 -22.24 16.31
CA LYS A 144 23.90 -23.69 16.22
C LYS A 144 25.10 -24.03 15.34
N ILE A 145 25.25 -23.35 14.20
CA ILE A 145 26.39 -23.55 13.30
C ILE A 145 27.70 -23.12 13.98
N GLU A 146 27.72 -21.98 14.65
CA GLU A 146 28.89 -21.49 15.38
C GLU A 146 29.32 -22.47 16.47
N ARG A 147 28.38 -23.02 17.26
CA ARG A 147 28.68 -24.05 18.27
C ARG A 147 29.24 -25.30 17.62
N PHE A 148 28.65 -25.78 16.54
CA PHE A 148 29.12 -26.96 15.82
C PHE A 148 30.57 -26.78 15.31
N ILE A 149 30.88 -25.60 14.75
CA ILE A 149 32.24 -25.27 14.29
C ILE A 149 33.19 -25.23 15.46
N SER A 150 32.82 -24.55 16.55
CA SER A 150 33.66 -24.42 17.75
C SER A 150 34.00 -25.80 18.37
N ASP A 151 32.99 -26.66 18.54
CA ASP A 151 33.17 -28.00 19.09
C ASP A 151 34.09 -28.86 18.21
N ARG A 152 33.99 -28.72 16.90
CA ARG A 152 34.83 -29.45 15.95
C ARG A 152 36.27 -28.96 15.93
N PHE A 153 36.50 -27.67 16.07
CA PHE A 153 37.85 -27.10 16.20
C PHE A 153 38.55 -27.51 17.51
N LEU A 154 37.81 -27.59 18.61
CA LEU A 154 38.32 -28.04 19.89
C LEU A 154 38.70 -29.53 19.85
N SER A 155 37.88 -30.40 19.21
CA SER A 155 38.15 -31.81 19.06
C SER A 155 39.39 -32.15 18.20
N VAL A 156 39.68 -31.30 17.20
CA VAL A 156 40.90 -31.48 16.33
C VAL A 156 42.18 -31.09 17.07
N ASN A 157 42.12 -30.11 17.97
CA ASN A 157 43.32 -29.62 18.70
C ASN A 157 43.65 -30.42 19.99
N LEU A 158 42.75 -31.28 20.44
CA LEU A 158 42.98 -32.13 21.63
C LEU A 158 43.38 -33.59 21.28
N GLY A 159 43.47 -33.91 19.99
CA GLY A 159 43.83 -35.23 19.47
C GLY A 159 45.26 -35.36 18.89
N ALA A 160 46.17 -34.42 19.22
CA ALA A 160 47.59 -34.47 18.82
C ALA A 160 48.49 -34.76 20.01
#